data_7b06756de039e02a41055b356b34084a
#
_entry.id   7b06756de039e02a41055b356b34084a
#
_cell.length_a   1.000
_cell.length_b   1.000
_cell.length_c   1.000
_cell.angle_alpha   90.00
_cell.angle_beta   90.00
_cell.angle_gamma   90.00
#
_symmetry.space_group_name_H-M   'P 1'
#
loop_
_entity.id
_entity.type
_entity.pdbx_description
1 polymer ?
#
loop_
_entity_poly.entity_id
_entity_poly.type
_entity_poly.pdbx_seq_one_letter_code
_entity_poly.pdbx_strand_id
1 'polypeptide(L)'
;MLQIAHLQRRFGGLLAVNDISLTLKRGELVSVIGPNGAGKTTLFNLASGLDRPDAGTVFFEGRDITGLPAERLAALGLARTFQHGRVFANLSVMDNVLIGGHVRLRAARPRIPGLGGLAELALALLRPAPVRAEEARLRDEVMEILALFGDRLLPRLDHPAHSLSYANRRRVEIARALALRPKLLLLDEPTAGMNETETTEIQDIVASLKARGQTILLIEHKLGMVMKLSDRVMVMDGGRTIAEGPPAVVRHDPAVIEAYLGNQATGAAAREEVFA
;
A
#
# COMPACT_ATOMS: atom_id res chain seq x y z
N MET A 1 -6.36 5.86 13.72
CA MET A 1 -6.48 5.67 12.26
C MET A 1 -6.69 4.21 11.91
N LEU A 2 -5.69 3.35 12.03
CA LEU A 2 -5.79 1.88 11.95
C LEU A 2 -5.41 1.30 13.31
N GLN A 3 -6.17 0.31 13.79
CA GLN A 3 -5.86 -0.45 14.98
C GLN A 3 -6.02 -1.95 14.68
N ILE A 4 -4.98 -2.69 14.91
CA ILE A 4 -4.93 -4.15 14.82
C ILE A 4 -4.72 -4.65 16.24
N ALA A 5 -5.56 -5.57 16.71
CA ALA A 5 -5.48 -6.10 18.06
C ALA A 5 -5.52 -7.64 18.04
N HIS A 6 -4.47 -8.24 18.58
CA HIS A 6 -4.34 -9.68 18.80
C HIS A 6 -4.62 -10.53 17.55
N LEU A 7 -4.15 -10.05 16.37
CA LEU A 7 -4.45 -10.66 15.09
C LEU A 7 -3.74 -12.01 14.95
N GLN A 8 -4.48 -13.02 14.52
CA GLN A 8 -3.95 -14.36 14.29
C GLN A 8 -4.39 -14.90 12.92
N ARG A 9 -3.49 -15.63 12.27
CA ARG A 9 -3.78 -16.36 11.04
C ARG A 9 -2.95 -17.62 10.93
N ARG A 10 -3.62 -18.73 10.67
CA ARG A 10 -3.03 -20.07 10.53
C ARG A 10 -3.28 -20.62 9.12
N PHE A 11 -2.29 -21.26 8.56
CA PHE A 11 -2.39 -22.05 7.32
C PHE A 11 -1.96 -23.48 7.60
N GLY A 12 -2.92 -24.38 7.75
CA GLY A 12 -2.65 -25.74 8.19
C GLY A 12 -1.95 -25.77 9.57
N GLY A 13 -0.73 -26.32 9.63
CA GLY A 13 0.08 -26.32 10.86
C GLY A 13 0.86 -25.05 11.14
N LEU A 14 0.98 -24.14 10.14
CA LEU A 14 1.78 -22.90 10.27
C LEU A 14 0.93 -21.76 10.82
N LEU A 15 1.35 -21.17 11.92
CA LEU A 15 0.78 -19.94 12.47
C LEU A 15 1.55 -18.74 11.89
N ALA A 16 1.07 -18.23 10.74
CA ALA A 16 1.76 -17.21 9.96
C ALA A 16 1.66 -15.80 10.57
N VAL A 17 0.61 -15.51 11.31
CA VAL A 17 0.44 -14.31 12.14
C VAL A 17 -0.03 -14.79 13.51
N ASN A 18 0.71 -14.42 14.55
CA ASN A 18 0.55 -14.92 15.90
C ASN A 18 0.55 -13.78 16.92
N ASP A 19 -0.64 -13.34 17.28
CA ASP A 19 -0.86 -12.31 18.31
C ASP A 19 -0.24 -10.94 17.95
N ILE A 20 -0.44 -10.49 16.70
CA ILE A 20 0.06 -9.20 16.26
C ILE A 20 -0.92 -8.10 16.66
N SER A 21 -0.38 -7.06 17.30
CA SER A 21 -1.08 -5.81 17.59
C SER A 21 -0.28 -4.63 17.02
N LEU A 22 -0.97 -3.71 16.36
CA LEU A 22 -0.38 -2.52 15.74
C LEU A 22 -1.39 -1.38 15.74
N THR A 23 -0.94 -0.20 16.15
CA THR A 23 -1.73 1.03 16.04
C THR A 23 -1.02 2.01 15.12
N LEU A 24 -1.73 2.55 14.13
CA LEU A 24 -1.23 3.55 13.19
C LEU A 24 -2.01 4.85 13.38
N LYS A 25 -1.31 5.97 13.64
CA LYS A 25 -1.89 7.31 13.78
C LYS A 25 -2.09 7.96 12.41
N ARG A 26 -2.91 9.01 12.34
CA ARG A 26 -3.05 9.81 11.10
C ARG A 26 -1.75 10.54 10.80
N GLY A 27 -1.36 10.54 9.51
CA GLY A 27 -0.13 11.17 9.03
C GLY A 27 1.14 10.40 9.40
N GLU A 28 1.03 9.28 10.14
CA GLU A 28 2.18 8.44 10.50
C GLU A 28 2.58 7.50 9.36
N LEU A 29 3.88 7.34 9.15
CA LEU A 29 4.45 6.27 8.34
C LEU A 29 5.03 5.20 9.26
N VAL A 30 4.40 4.02 9.28
CA VAL A 30 4.92 2.85 9.98
C VAL A 30 5.39 1.83 8.95
N SER A 31 6.61 1.35 9.13
CA SER A 31 7.15 0.25 8.33
C SER A 31 7.08 -1.06 9.09
N VAL A 32 6.75 -2.14 8.38
CA VAL A 32 6.80 -3.52 8.86
C VAL A 32 7.93 -4.22 8.14
N ILE A 33 8.95 -4.61 8.89
CA ILE A 33 10.13 -5.29 8.37
C ILE A 33 10.30 -6.67 9.01
N GLY A 34 11.26 -7.44 8.55
CA GLY A 34 11.59 -8.77 9.07
C GLY A 34 12.05 -9.73 7.98
N PRO A 35 12.61 -10.88 8.32
CA PRO A 35 13.09 -11.87 7.36
C PRO A 35 11.96 -12.40 6.45
N ASN A 36 12.36 -13.12 5.40
CA ASN A 36 11.41 -13.82 4.54
C ASN A 36 10.66 -14.88 5.34
N GLY A 37 9.35 -14.96 5.14
CA GLY A 37 8.51 -15.88 5.91
C GLY A 37 8.04 -15.36 7.29
N ALA A 38 8.45 -14.17 7.72
CA ALA A 38 8.07 -13.57 9.01
C ALA A 38 6.57 -13.27 9.17
N GLY A 39 5.75 -13.38 8.09
CA GLY A 39 4.31 -13.14 8.15
C GLY A 39 3.86 -11.76 7.68
N LYS A 40 4.76 -10.89 7.20
CA LYS A 40 4.47 -9.50 6.79
C LYS A 40 3.37 -9.40 5.74
N THR A 41 3.48 -10.14 4.64
CA THR A 41 2.48 -10.16 3.56
C THR A 41 1.13 -10.69 4.06
N THR A 42 1.14 -11.67 4.96
CA THR A 42 -0.09 -12.18 5.59
C THR A 42 -0.74 -11.08 6.44
N LEU A 43 0.02 -10.34 7.25
CA LEU A 43 -0.50 -9.20 8.02
C LEU A 43 -1.15 -8.17 7.10
N PHE A 44 -0.51 -7.83 5.98
CA PHE A 44 -1.07 -6.89 4.99
C PHE A 44 -2.33 -7.44 4.32
N ASN A 45 -2.39 -8.74 4.03
CA ASN A 45 -3.58 -9.38 3.47
C ASN A 45 -4.76 -9.28 4.44
N LEU A 46 -4.53 -9.52 5.73
CA LEU A 46 -5.54 -9.38 6.78
C LEU A 46 -6.00 -7.92 6.92
N ALA A 47 -5.07 -6.97 6.99
CA ALA A 47 -5.36 -5.55 7.13
C ALA A 47 -6.09 -4.96 5.93
N SER A 48 -5.91 -5.54 4.73
CA SER A 48 -6.51 -5.06 3.47
C SER A 48 -7.70 -5.87 2.98
N GLY A 49 -8.20 -6.83 3.78
CA GLY A 49 -9.40 -7.62 3.45
C GLY A 49 -9.21 -8.62 2.31
N LEU A 50 -7.97 -8.98 1.98
CA LEU A 50 -7.65 -10.04 1.02
C LEU A 50 -7.64 -11.42 1.65
N ASP A 51 -7.52 -11.48 2.97
CA ASP A 51 -7.67 -12.68 3.78
C ASP A 51 -8.43 -12.35 5.07
N ARG A 52 -8.90 -13.36 5.77
CA ARG A 52 -9.66 -13.20 7.02
C ARG A 52 -8.83 -13.70 8.20
N PRO A 53 -8.79 -12.99 9.31
CA PRO A 53 -8.13 -13.46 10.51
C PRO A 53 -8.91 -14.62 11.13
N ASP A 54 -8.19 -15.54 11.79
CA ASP A 54 -8.78 -16.61 12.60
C ASP A 54 -9.16 -16.07 14.01
N ALA A 55 -8.42 -15.06 14.51
CA ALA A 55 -8.71 -14.36 15.74
C ALA A 55 -8.17 -12.92 15.67
N GLY A 56 -8.63 -12.09 16.65
CA GLY A 56 -8.29 -10.68 16.72
C GLY A 56 -9.21 -9.80 15.89
N THR A 57 -8.95 -8.49 15.94
CA THR A 57 -9.80 -7.48 15.31
C THR A 57 -8.99 -6.41 14.58
N VAL A 58 -9.60 -5.82 13.56
CA VAL A 58 -9.03 -4.69 12.80
C VAL A 58 -10.05 -3.55 12.79
N PHE A 59 -9.66 -2.38 13.30
CA PHE A 59 -10.45 -1.17 13.26
C PHE A 59 -9.82 -0.13 12.35
N PHE A 60 -10.61 0.48 11.50
CA PHE A 60 -10.22 1.58 10.64
C PHE A 60 -11.16 2.76 10.85
N GLU A 61 -10.61 3.92 11.23
CA GLU A 61 -11.38 5.13 11.57
C GLU A 61 -12.44 4.87 12.65
N GLY A 62 -12.11 4.04 13.64
CA GLY A 62 -13.03 3.66 14.72
C GLY A 62 -14.11 2.66 14.33
N ARG A 63 -14.13 2.21 13.08
CA ARG A 63 -15.08 1.22 12.58
C ARG A 63 -14.42 -0.16 12.53
N ASP A 64 -15.10 -1.17 13.01
CA ASP A 64 -14.67 -2.57 12.85
C ASP A 64 -14.75 -2.94 11.36
N ILE A 65 -13.60 -3.35 10.82
CA ILE A 65 -13.44 -3.80 9.42
C ILE A 65 -12.97 -5.26 9.35
N THR A 66 -12.98 -5.96 10.46
CA THR A 66 -12.48 -7.34 10.55
C THR A 66 -13.18 -8.24 9.54
N GLY A 67 -12.39 -8.85 8.65
CA GLY A 67 -12.91 -9.75 7.60
C GLY A 67 -13.79 -9.09 6.53
N LEU A 68 -13.88 -7.75 6.48
CA LEU A 68 -14.53 -7.08 5.36
C LEU A 68 -13.71 -7.26 4.08
N PRO A 69 -14.35 -7.47 2.92
CA PRO A 69 -13.65 -7.65 1.66
C PRO A 69 -13.01 -6.35 1.17
N ALA A 70 -11.94 -6.48 0.37
CA ALA A 70 -11.09 -5.38 -0.08
C ALA A 70 -11.85 -4.24 -0.79
N GLU A 71 -12.88 -4.56 -1.58
CA GLU A 71 -13.71 -3.55 -2.26
C GLU A 71 -14.47 -2.65 -1.27
N ARG A 72 -14.88 -3.18 -0.12
CA ARG A 72 -15.49 -2.36 0.94
C ARG A 72 -14.47 -1.49 1.64
N LEU A 73 -13.24 -2.00 1.83
CA LEU A 73 -12.15 -1.23 2.42
C LEU A 73 -11.71 -0.09 1.50
N ALA A 74 -11.66 -0.34 0.17
CA ALA A 74 -11.41 0.71 -0.81
C ALA A 74 -12.46 1.83 -0.73
N ALA A 75 -13.75 1.48 -0.60
CA ALA A 75 -14.81 2.47 -0.44
C ALA A 75 -14.71 3.28 0.87
N LEU A 76 -14.04 2.76 1.90
CA LEU A 76 -13.75 3.47 3.16
C LEU A 76 -12.50 4.37 3.06
N GLY A 77 -11.70 4.22 1.99
CA GLY A 77 -10.48 4.98 1.76
C GLY A 77 -9.19 4.27 2.16
N LEU A 78 -9.18 2.93 2.12
CA LEU A 78 -7.97 2.13 2.26
C LEU A 78 -7.51 1.68 0.87
N ALA A 79 -6.33 2.10 0.44
CA ALA A 79 -5.71 1.64 -0.81
C ALA A 79 -4.48 0.78 -0.53
N ARG A 80 -4.24 -0.18 -1.41
CA ARG A 80 -3.05 -1.05 -1.35
C ARG A 80 -2.42 -1.22 -2.73
N THR A 81 -1.09 -1.22 -2.78
CA THR A 81 -0.32 -1.77 -3.90
C THR A 81 -0.08 -3.27 -3.70
N PHE A 82 0.23 -4.00 -4.77
CA PHE A 82 0.45 -5.44 -4.70
C PHE A 82 1.91 -5.76 -5.05
N GLN A 83 2.48 -6.79 -4.44
CA GLN A 83 3.88 -7.21 -4.65
C GLN A 83 4.19 -7.56 -6.12
N HIS A 84 3.25 -8.14 -6.85
CA HIS A 84 3.41 -8.44 -8.27
C HIS A 84 2.56 -7.48 -9.11
N GLY A 85 3.22 -6.57 -9.84
CA GLY A 85 2.66 -5.54 -10.69
C GLY A 85 1.36 -5.89 -11.40
N ARG A 86 0.21 -5.56 -10.78
CA ARG A 86 -1.13 -5.84 -11.31
C ARG A 86 -1.66 -4.65 -12.12
N VAL A 87 -0.89 -4.25 -13.14
CA VAL A 87 -1.40 -3.28 -14.11
C VAL A 87 -2.29 -3.97 -15.15
N PHE A 88 -3.28 -3.25 -15.67
CA PHE A 88 -4.05 -3.69 -16.82
C PHE A 88 -3.19 -3.53 -18.07
N ALA A 89 -2.59 -4.63 -18.51
CA ALA A 89 -1.50 -4.64 -19.49
C ALA A 89 -1.85 -3.90 -20.80
N ASN A 90 -3.08 -4.05 -21.29
CA ASN A 90 -3.54 -3.51 -22.57
C ASN A 90 -4.15 -2.10 -22.46
N LEU A 91 -4.32 -1.58 -21.23
CA LEU A 91 -4.81 -0.23 -21.01
C LEU A 91 -3.64 0.76 -20.98
N SER A 92 -3.91 2.01 -21.32
CA SER A 92 -2.96 3.10 -21.22
C SER A 92 -2.55 3.37 -19.77
N VAL A 93 -1.45 4.10 -19.56
CA VAL A 93 -1.05 4.60 -18.23
C VAL A 93 -2.18 5.41 -17.61
N MET A 94 -2.77 6.33 -18.39
CA MET A 94 -3.89 7.17 -17.95
C MET A 94 -5.07 6.32 -17.49
N ASP A 95 -5.52 5.36 -18.31
CA ASP A 95 -6.67 4.53 -17.98
C ASP A 95 -6.43 3.64 -16.77
N ASN A 96 -5.21 3.10 -16.63
CA ASN A 96 -4.83 2.35 -15.43
C ASN A 96 -5.02 3.16 -14.16
N VAL A 97 -4.64 4.44 -14.18
CA VAL A 97 -4.74 5.29 -12.98
C VAL A 97 -6.18 5.77 -12.77
N LEU A 98 -6.92 6.09 -13.84
CA LEU A 98 -8.35 6.46 -13.78
C LEU A 98 -9.20 5.37 -13.12
N ILE A 99 -8.93 4.09 -13.40
CA ILE A 99 -9.62 2.95 -12.76
C ILE A 99 -9.48 3.01 -11.23
N GLY A 100 -8.32 3.44 -10.71
CA GLY A 100 -8.12 3.60 -9.28
C GLY A 100 -9.09 4.58 -8.61
N GLY A 101 -9.50 5.62 -9.34
CA GLY A 101 -10.47 6.61 -8.88
C GLY A 101 -11.95 6.24 -9.11
N HIS A 102 -12.22 5.17 -9.87
CA HIS A 102 -13.59 4.82 -10.31
C HIS A 102 -14.57 4.61 -9.14
N VAL A 103 -14.11 4.09 -8.01
CA VAL A 103 -14.96 3.88 -6.81
C VAL A 103 -15.54 5.20 -6.28
N ARG A 104 -14.91 6.33 -6.57
CA ARG A 104 -15.30 7.68 -6.13
C ARG A 104 -16.41 8.30 -6.99
N LEU A 105 -16.57 7.83 -8.25
CA LEU A 105 -17.57 8.34 -9.19
C LEU A 105 -18.98 7.98 -8.70
N ARG A 106 -19.84 8.98 -8.59
CA ARG A 106 -21.20 8.85 -8.06
C ARG A 106 -22.29 9.26 -9.07
N ALA A 107 -21.97 10.16 -9.99
CA ALA A 107 -22.95 10.71 -10.94
C ALA A 107 -23.57 9.65 -11.86
N ALA A 108 -22.82 8.58 -12.17
CA ALA A 108 -23.32 7.44 -12.95
C ALA A 108 -23.97 6.34 -12.10
N ARG A 109 -24.10 6.51 -10.78
CA ARG A 109 -24.65 5.51 -9.84
C ARG A 109 -25.93 6.01 -9.18
N PRO A 110 -27.05 6.09 -9.91
CA PRO A 110 -28.30 6.55 -9.33
C PRO A 110 -28.80 5.55 -8.28
N ARG A 111 -29.23 6.06 -7.13
CA ARG A 111 -29.84 5.25 -6.06
C ARG A 111 -31.36 5.08 -6.35
N ILE A 112 -31.73 4.50 -7.47
CA ILE A 112 -33.13 4.21 -7.81
C ILE A 112 -33.41 2.76 -7.42
N PRO A 113 -34.24 2.48 -6.41
CA PRO A 113 -34.56 1.11 -6.02
C PRO A 113 -35.22 0.35 -7.20
N GLY A 114 -34.73 -0.85 -7.50
CA GLY A 114 -35.24 -1.74 -8.53
C GLY A 114 -34.82 -1.46 -9.97
N LEU A 115 -34.30 -0.27 -10.29
CA LEU A 115 -33.87 0.11 -11.66
C LEU A 115 -32.40 0.49 -11.73
N GLY A 116 -31.62 0.29 -10.66
CA GLY A 116 -30.23 0.77 -10.53
C GLY A 116 -29.31 0.39 -11.70
N GLY A 117 -29.31 -0.86 -12.10
CA GLY A 117 -28.43 -1.33 -13.19
C GLY A 117 -28.79 -0.78 -14.56
N LEU A 118 -30.06 -0.69 -14.90
CA LEU A 118 -30.55 -0.11 -16.18
C LEU A 118 -30.32 1.40 -16.22
N ALA A 119 -30.54 2.09 -15.12
CA ALA A 119 -30.30 3.52 -15.01
C ALA A 119 -28.78 3.83 -15.06
N GLU A 120 -27.95 3.01 -14.43
CA GLU A 120 -26.48 3.11 -14.49
C GLU A 120 -25.98 2.92 -15.94
N LEU A 121 -26.49 1.90 -16.65
CA LEU A 121 -26.18 1.67 -18.06
C LEU A 121 -26.62 2.84 -18.95
N ALA A 122 -27.83 3.36 -18.76
CA ALA A 122 -28.33 4.50 -19.51
C ALA A 122 -27.47 5.75 -19.27
N LEU A 123 -27.10 6.04 -18.02
CA LEU A 123 -26.21 7.15 -17.69
C LEU A 123 -24.80 6.99 -18.25
N ALA A 124 -24.29 5.75 -18.28
CA ALA A 124 -22.98 5.45 -18.88
C ALA A 124 -22.99 5.65 -20.40
N LEU A 125 -24.08 5.30 -21.08
CA LEU A 125 -24.23 5.48 -22.54
C LEU A 125 -24.51 6.95 -22.90
N LEU A 126 -25.44 7.61 -22.22
CA LEU A 126 -25.85 8.99 -22.54
C LEU A 126 -24.84 10.03 -22.05
N ARG A 127 -24.02 9.69 -21.06
CA ARG A 127 -22.96 10.54 -20.47
C ARG A 127 -23.45 11.99 -20.25
N PRO A 128 -24.50 12.21 -19.44
CA PRO A 128 -25.04 13.55 -19.20
C PRO A 128 -23.99 14.49 -18.58
N ALA A 129 -24.25 15.79 -18.60
CA ALA A 129 -23.30 16.80 -18.15
C ALA A 129 -22.68 16.54 -16.75
N PRO A 130 -23.44 16.10 -15.71
CA PRO A 130 -22.85 15.77 -14.41
C PRO A 130 -21.84 14.62 -14.47
N VAL A 131 -22.11 13.57 -15.26
CA VAL A 131 -21.19 12.43 -15.43
C VAL A 131 -19.90 12.89 -16.10
N ARG A 132 -20.02 13.64 -17.21
CA ARG A 132 -18.84 14.19 -17.92
C ARG A 132 -18.02 15.12 -17.03
N ALA A 133 -18.66 15.96 -16.22
CA ALA A 133 -17.98 16.87 -15.30
C ALA A 133 -17.22 16.11 -14.20
N GLU A 134 -17.80 15.02 -13.66
CA GLU A 134 -17.13 14.18 -12.66
C GLU A 134 -15.93 13.42 -13.25
N GLU A 135 -16.09 12.87 -14.47
CA GLU A 135 -15.00 12.22 -15.21
C GLU A 135 -13.86 13.20 -15.55
N ALA A 136 -14.18 14.41 -15.97
CA ALA A 136 -13.17 15.44 -16.26
C ALA A 136 -12.38 15.80 -15.00
N ARG A 137 -13.06 16.05 -13.88
CA ARG A 137 -12.39 16.31 -12.59
C ARG A 137 -11.47 15.14 -12.17
N LEU A 138 -11.94 13.89 -12.31
CA LEU A 138 -11.10 12.74 -12.00
C LEU A 138 -9.87 12.70 -12.92
N ARG A 139 -10.02 13.06 -14.22
CA ARG A 139 -8.89 13.10 -15.15
C ARG A 139 -7.87 14.17 -14.75
N ASP A 140 -8.31 15.36 -14.36
CA ASP A 140 -7.44 16.43 -13.88
C ASP A 140 -6.69 16.00 -12.61
N GLU A 141 -7.38 15.38 -11.64
CA GLU A 141 -6.76 14.83 -10.44
C GLU A 141 -5.72 13.74 -10.75
N VAL A 142 -6.00 12.88 -11.72
CA VAL A 142 -5.06 11.84 -12.17
C VAL A 142 -3.83 12.48 -12.82
N MET A 143 -3.99 13.56 -13.58
CA MET A 143 -2.84 14.30 -14.12
C MET A 143 -1.94 14.88 -13.02
N GLU A 144 -2.53 15.43 -11.94
CA GLU A 144 -1.76 15.89 -10.76
C GLU A 144 -1.00 14.74 -10.08
N ILE A 145 -1.62 13.56 -9.98
CA ILE A 145 -0.96 12.36 -9.42
C ILE A 145 0.17 11.92 -10.34
N LEU A 146 -0.04 11.84 -11.65
CA LEU A 146 0.97 11.42 -12.61
C LEU A 146 2.15 12.42 -12.67
N ALA A 147 1.90 13.70 -12.40
CA ALA A 147 2.94 14.72 -12.28
C ALA A 147 3.95 14.44 -11.14
N LEU A 148 3.55 13.71 -10.08
CA LEU A 148 4.48 13.27 -9.02
C LEU A 148 5.57 12.35 -9.56
N PHE A 149 5.32 11.66 -10.66
CA PHE A 149 6.25 10.73 -11.30
C PHE A 149 6.99 11.36 -12.50
N GLY A 150 6.73 12.64 -12.80
CA GLY A 150 7.44 13.45 -13.78
C GLY A 150 7.70 12.75 -15.12
N ASP A 151 8.95 12.82 -15.60
CA ASP A 151 9.37 12.25 -16.87
C ASP A 151 9.26 10.72 -16.98
N ARG A 152 9.00 10.05 -15.88
CA ARG A 152 8.80 8.60 -15.86
C ARG A 152 7.46 8.19 -16.43
N LEU A 153 6.38 8.95 -16.14
CA LEU A 153 5.02 8.61 -16.57
C LEU A 153 4.38 9.64 -17.50
N LEU A 154 4.62 10.96 -17.34
CA LEU A 154 3.97 11.99 -18.14
C LEU A 154 4.15 11.83 -19.66
N PRO A 155 5.36 11.50 -20.19
CA PRO A 155 5.52 11.29 -21.63
C PRO A 155 4.86 10.00 -22.16
N ARG A 156 4.29 9.19 -21.27
CA ARG A 156 3.79 7.83 -21.58
C ARG A 156 2.31 7.63 -21.26
N LEU A 157 1.55 8.73 -21.12
CA LEU A 157 0.14 8.69 -20.70
C LEU A 157 -0.71 7.75 -21.55
N ASP A 158 -0.50 7.76 -22.86
CA ASP A 158 -1.25 6.97 -23.84
C ASP A 158 -0.58 5.62 -24.16
N HIS A 159 0.61 5.34 -23.58
CA HIS A 159 1.29 4.06 -23.83
C HIS A 159 0.57 2.95 -23.07
N PRO A 160 0.41 1.76 -23.70
CA PRO A 160 -0.13 0.60 -23.03
C PRO A 160 0.84 0.12 -21.94
N ALA A 161 0.31 -0.26 -20.78
CA ALA A 161 1.12 -0.58 -19.62
C ALA A 161 2.10 -1.74 -19.83
N HIS A 162 1.81 -2.67 -20.74
CA HIS A 162 2.74 -3.76 -21.06
C HIS A 162 4.04 -3.28 -21.71
N SER A 163 4.06 -2.11 -22.39
CA SER A 163 5.25 -1.54 -23.02
C SER A 163 6.21 -0.88 -22.02
N LEU A 164 5.78 -0.67 -20.79
CA LEU A 164 6.57 -0.03 -19.76
C LEU A 164 7.61 -0.97 -19.16
N SER A 165 8.73 -0.39 -18.68
CA SER A 165 9.66 -1.11 -17.80
C SER A 165 8.97 -1.57 -16.51
N TYR A 166 9.57 -2.54 -15.83
CA TYR A 166 9.07 -3.03 -14.55
C TYR A 166 8.88 -1.89 -13.53
N ALA A 167 9.88 -1.02 -13.39
CA ALA A 167 9.84 0.11 -12.47
C ALA A 167 8.71 1.11 -12.83
N ASN A 168 8.48 1.39 -14.12
CA ASN A 168 7.39 2.27 -14.52
C ASN A 168 6.01 1.63 -14.29
N ARG A 169 5.85 0.31 -14.48
CA ARG A 169 4.61 -0.39 -14.10
C ARG A 169 4.34 -0.24 -12.61
N ARG A 170 5.39 -0.32 -11.78
CA ARG A 170 5.28 -0.15 -10.32
C ARG A 170 4.84 1.28 -9.96
N ARG A 171 5.38 2.29 -10.67
CA ARG A 171 4.94 3.69 -10.52
C ARG A 171 3.46 3.87 -10.89
N VAL A 172 3.00 3.21 -11.95
CA VAL A 172 1.58 3.21 -12.34
C VAL A 172 0.69 2.59 -11.26
N GLU A 173 1.14 1.53 -10.60
CA GLU A 173 0.38 0.94 -9.48
C GLU A 173 0.24 1.88 -8.29
N ILE A 174 1.33 2.56 -7.92
CA ILE A 174 1.29 3.56 -6.84
C ILE A 174 0.36 4.71 -7.24
N ALA A 175 0.48 5.23 -8.48
CA ALA A 175 -0.39 6.27 -9.00
C ALA A 175 -1.86 5.85 -8.97
N ARG A 176 -2.17 4.61 -9.38
CA ARG A 176 -3.53 4.04 -9.31
C ARG A 176 -4.05 3.97 -7.89
N ALA A 177 -3.23 3.56 -6.92
CA ALA A 177 -3.63 3.54 -5.52
C ALA A 177 -3.91 4.95 -4.99
N LEU A 178 -3.13 5.94 -5.39
CA LEU A 178 -3.31 7.35 -5.04
C LEU A 178 -4.59 7.95 -5.64
N ALA A 179 -5.03 7.49 -6.82
CA ALA A 179 -6.26 7.98 -7.46
C ALA A 179 -7.52 7.70 -6.64
N LEU A 180 -7.49 6.71 -5.73
CA LEU A 180 -8.54 6.50 -4.73
C LEU A 180 -8.64 7.68 -3.75
N ARG A 181 -7.62 8.56 -3.62
CA ARG A 181 -7.44 9.54 -2.53
C ARG A 181 -7.54 8.86 -1.17
N PRO A 182 -6.67 7.90 -0.90
CA PRO A 182 -6.81 7.05 0.28
C PRO A 182 -6.52 7.83 1.57
N LYS A 183 -7.26 7.49 2.61
CA LYS A 183 -6.93 7.91 3.98
C LYS A 183 -5.75 7.11 4.53
N LEU A 184 -5.64 5.85 4.12
CA LEU A 184 -4.55 4.92 4.45
C LEU A 184 -4.03 4.26 3.18
N LEU A 185 -2.74 4.41 2.93
CA LEU A 185 -2.03 3.78 1.82
C LEU A 185 -1.15 2.64 2.34
N LEU A 186 -1.40 1.43 1.88
CA LEU A 186 -0.57 0.25 2.12
C LEU A 186 0.36 0.05 0.93
N LEU A 187 1.67 0.14 1.17
CA LEU A 187 2.70 -0.07 0.15
C LEU A 187 3.43 -1.39 0.44
N ASP A 188 3.32 -2.34 -0.48
CA ASP A 188 3.89 -3.67 -0.36
C ASP A 188 5.12 -3.78 -1.27
N GLU A 189 6.31 -3.65 -0.70
CA GLU A 189 7.61 -3.67 -1.35
C GLU A 189 7.67 -2.76 -2.61
N PRO A 190 7.39 -1.44 -2.50
CA PRO A 190 7.26 -0.57 -3.65
C PRO A 190 8.54 -0.44 -4.49
N THR A 191 9.71 -0.76 -3.93
CA THR A 191 11.01 -0.67 -4.61
C THR A 191 11.61 -2.03 -5.01
N ALA A 192 10.85 -3.13 -4.87
CA ALA A 192 11.34 -4.46 -5.26
C ALA A 192 11.77 -4.49 -6.72
N GLY A 193 12.96 -5.04 -7.00
CA GLY A 193 13.53 -5.16 -8.36
C GLY A 193 13.98 -3.83 -9.00
N MET A 194 14.03 -2.73 -8.25
CA MET A 194 14.52 -1.42 -8.71
C MET A 194 16.01 -1.23 -8.38
N ASN A 195 16.72 -0.53 -9.27
CA ASN A 195 18.07 -0.06 -9.00
C ASN A 195 18.07 1.10 -7.98
N GLU A 196 19.25 1.58 -7.57
CA GLU A 196 19.38 2.63 -6.54
C GLU A 196 18.70 3.94 -6.94
N THR A 197 18.89 4.40 -8.19
CA THR A 197 18.27 5.63 -8.69
C THR A 197 16.74 5.52 -8.67
N GLU A 198 16.20 4.43 -9.17
CA GLU A 198 14.75 4.18 -9.17
C GLU A 198 14.18 4.06 -7.76
N THR A 199 14.97 3.47 -6.83
CA THR A 199 14.62 3.37 -5.42
C THR A 199 14.54 4.75 -4.77
N THR A 200 15.54 5.61 -5.02
CA THR A 200 15.57 6.98 -4.50
C THR A 200 14.37 7.79 -5.01
N GLU A 201 14.02 7.67 -6.28
CA GLU A 201 12.84 8.35 -6.83
C GLU A 201 11.54 7.92 -6.11
N ILE A 202 11.35 6.64 -5.85
CA ILE A 202 10.18 6.16 -5.09
C ILE A 202 10.25 6.61 -3.63
N GLN A 203 11.43 6.60 -3.01
CA GLN A 203 11.63 7.10 -1.66
C GLN A 203 11.21 8.57 -1.55
N ASP A 204 11.62 9.41 -2.51
CA ASP A 204 11.28 10.84 -2.53
C ASP A 204 9.77 11.06 -2.72
N ILE A 205 9.12 10.25 -3.55
CA ILE A 205 7.65 10.27 -3.71
C ILE A 205 6.97 9.92 -2.38
N VAL A 206 7.39 8.84 -1.72
CA VAL A 206 6.81 8.42 -0.43
C VAL A 206 7.05 9.47 0.64
N ALA A 207 8.25 10.09 0.69
CA ALA A 207 8.56 11.19 1.58
C ALA A 207 7.66 12.42 1.33
N SER A 208 7.43 12.77 0.06
CA SER A 208 6.51 13.85 -0.32
C SER A 208 5.07 13.56 0.11
N LEU A 209 4.59 12.33 -0.08
CA LEU A 209 3.25 11.92 0.37
C LEU A 209 3.12 12.02 1.90
N LYS A 210 4.13 11.54 2.65
CA LYS A 210 4.20 11.65 4.10
C LYS A 210 4.16 13.13 4.53
N ALA A 211 4.98 13.99 3.92
CA ALA A 211 5.01 15.42 4.23
C ALA A 211 3.67 16.13 3.99
N ARG A 212 2.84 15.61 3.07
CA ARG A 212 1.46 16.07 2.83
C ARG A 212 0.44 15.47 3.80
N GLY A 213 0.88 14.72 4.82
CA GLY A 213 0.02 14.11 5.84
C GLY A 213 -0.63 12.78 5.42
N GLN A 214 -0.17 12.14 4.35
CA GLN A 214 -0.64 10.79 3.98
C GLN A 214 -0.25 9.78 5.04
N THR A 215 -1.23 9.02 5.54
CA THR A 215 -0.96 7.88 6.43
C THR A 215 -0.51 6.69 5.60
N ILE A 216 0.62 6.09 5.97
CA ILE A 216 1.24 5.02 5.17
C ILE A 216 1.62 3.85 6.08
N LEU A 217 1.25 2.64 5.66
CA LEU A 217 1.79 1.40 6.18
C LEU A 217 2.64 0.76 5.09
N LEU A 218 3.92 0.53 5.37
CA LEU A 218 4.92 0.14 4.38
C LEU A 218 5.52 -1.24 4.74
N ILE A 219 5.60 -2.16 3.78
CA ILE A 219 6.53 -3.29 3.83
C ILE A 219 7.69 -2.97 2.90
N GLU A 220 8.90 -3.07 3.38
CA GLU A 220 10.12 -2.92 2.58
C GLU A 220 11.26 -3.78 3.12
N HIS A 221 12.15 -4.18 2.20
CA HIS A 221 13.37 -4.93 2.52
C HIS A 221 14.62 -4.03 2.52
N LYS A 222 14.56 -2.87 1.86
CA LYS A 222 15.66 -1.91 1.81
C LYS A 222 15.67 -1.10 3.10
N LEU A 223 16.45 -1.56 4.07
CA LEU A 223 16.46 -0.98 5.41
C LEU A 223 16.87 0.49 5.42
N GLY A 224 17.79 0.92 4.53
CA GLY A 224 18.14 2.32 4.37
C GLY A 224 16.95 3.23 4.07
N MET A 225 16.02 2.79 3.18
CA MET A 225 14.78 3.50 2.90
C MET A 225 13.85 3.53 4.11
N VAL A 226 13.69 2.39 4.79
CA VAL A 226 12.87 2.26 6.00
C VAL A 226 13.34 3.22 7.08
N MET A 227 14.65 3.24 7.37
CA MET A 227 15.23 4.08 8.41
C MET A 227 15.09 5.57 8.13
N LYS A 228 15.08 5.98 6.84
CA LYS A 228 14.91 7.40 6.45
C LYS A 228 13.45 7.85 6.49
N LEU A 229 12.50 6.99 6.13
CA LEU A 229 11.10 7.38 5.92
C LEU A 229 10.22 7.20 7.15
N SER A 230 10.49 6.17 7.98
CA SER A 230 9.55 5.74 9.02
C SER A 230 9.55 6.63 10.24
N ASP A 231 8.37 6.87 10.80
CA ASP A 231 8.25 7.42 12.16
C ASP A 231 8.44 6.31 13.18
N ARG A 232 7.99 5.09 12.83
CA ARG A 232 8.07 3.90 13.66
C ARG A 232 8.24 2.67 12.78
N VAL A 233 8.98 1.70 13.29
CA VAL A 233 9.26 0.42 12.63
C VAL A 233 8.76 -0.69 13.54
N MET A 234 7.99 -1.62 12.99
CA MET A 234 7.65 -2.90 13.59
C MET A 234 8.48 -3.99 12.93
N VAL A 235 9.15 -4.79 13.73
CA VAL A 235 9.91 -5.94 13.24
C VAL A 235 9.17 -7.22 13.56
N MET A 236 8.96 -8.03 12.54
CA MET A 236 8.30 -9.33 12.66
C MET A 236 9.30 -10.46 12.42
N ASP A 237 9.18 -11.50 13.23
CA ASP A 237 9.81 -12.80 12.99
C ASP A 237 8.91 -13.94 13.48
N GLY A 238 8.88 -15.06 12.75
CA GLY A 238 8.06 -16.22 13.09
C GLY A 238 6.58 -15.90 13.37
N GLY A 239 6.02 -14.92 12.66
CA GLY A 239 4.63 -14.47 12.84
C GLY A 239 4.39 -13.58 14.05
N ARG A 240 5.41 -13.17 14.78
CA ARG A 240 5.33 -12.33 15.99
C ARG A 240 6.04 -11.00 15.82
N THR A 241 5.66 -10.01 16.59
CA THR A 241 6.43 -8.78 16.75
C THR A 241 7.59 -9.05 17.70
N ILE A 242 8.82 -8.82 17.27
CA ILE A 242 10.04 -8.96 18.09
C ILE A 242 10.56 -7.61 18.59
N ALA A 243 10.31 -6.53 17.84
CA ALA A 243 10.66 -5.17 18.24
C ALA A 243 9.69 -4.16 17.61
N GLU A 244 9.46 -3.04 18.29
CA GLU A 244 8.69 -1.92 17.75
C GLU A 244 9.17 -0.61 18.37
N GLY A 245 9.41 0.41 17.53
CA GLY A 245 9.88 1.71 18.00
C GLY A 245 10.37 2.63 16.89
N PRO A 246 10.93 3.80 17.26
CA PRO A 246 11.60 4.67 16.30
C PRO A 246 12.75 3.94 15.59
N PRO A 247 13.06 4.27 14.30
CA PRO A 247 14.13 3.63 13.55
C PRO A 247 15.47 3.57 14.28
N ALA A 248 15.84 4.67 14.98
CA ALA A 248 17.09 4.76 15.72
C ALA A 248 17.19 3.75 16.87
N VAL A 249 16.07 3.35 17.47
CA VAL A 249 16.02 2.35 18.54
C VAL A 249 16.06 0.95 17.95
N VAL A 250 15.19 0.68 16.98
CA VAL A 250 15.01 -0.64 16.37
C VAL A 250 16.29 -1.16 15.70
N ARG A 251 17.07 -0.29 15.04
CA ARG A 251 18.31 -0.66 14.38
C ARG A 251 19.41 -1.21 15.32
N HIS A 252 19.30 -0.93 16.62
CA HIS A 252 20.26 -1.38 17.63
C HIS A 252 19.70 -2.49 18.53
N ASP A 253 18.45 -2.92 18.29
CA ASP A 253 17.84 -3.97 19.09
C ASP A 253 18.52 -5.32 18.82
N PRO A 254 19.03 -6.02 19.87
CA PRO A 254 19.68 -7.31 19.70
C PRO A 254 18.83 -8.37 19.03
N ALA A 255 17.51 -8.42 19.31
CA ALA A 255 16.59 -9.38 18.71
C ALA A 255 16.43 -9.13 17.21
N VAL A 256 16.46 -7.85 16.78
CA VAL A 256 16.39 -7.48 15.36
C VAL A 256 17.66 -7.89 14.64
N ILE A 257 18.83 -7.60 15.23
CA ILE A 257 20.12 -7.97 14.69
C ILE A 257 20.20 -9.50 14.53
N GLU A 258 19.80 -10.25 15.55
CA GLU A 258 19.79 -11.72 15.52
C GLU A 258 18.87 -12.27 14.42
N ALA A 259 17.65 -11.70 14.26
CA ALA A 259 16.68 -12.12 13.25
C ALA A 259 17.19 -11.94 11.81
N TYR A 260 18.01 -10.91 11.55
CA TYR A 260 18.55 -10.64 10.21
C TYR A 260 19.89 -11.33 9.93
N LEU A 261 20.75 -11.48 10.94
CA LEU A 261 22.08 -12.06 10.77
C LEU A 261 22.14 -13.55 11.12
N GLY A 262 21.13 -14.05 11.87
CA GLY A 262 21.15 -15.39 12.45
C GLY A 262 22.18 -15.52 13.57
N ASN A 263 22.22 -16.68 14.24
CA ASN A 263 23.09 -16.95 15.41
C ASN A 263 24.61 -16.95 15.11
N GLN A 264 25.07 -16.66 13.89
CA GLN A 264 26.47 -16.80 13.49
C GLN A 264 27.24 -15.49 13.32
N ALA A 265 26.58 -14.32 13.36
CA ALA A 265 27.22 -13.03 13.09
C ALA A 265 27.25 -12.11 14.33
N THR A 266 28.26 -12.30 15.19
CA THR A 266 28.49 -11.46 16.40
C THR A 266 29.47 -10.31 16.18
N GLY A 267 29.87 -9.97 14.96
CA GLY A 267 30.87 -8.94 14.66
C GLY A 267 30.28 -7.54 14.45
N ALA A 268 30.95 -6.49 14.94
CA ALA A 268 30.52 -5.09 14.77
C ALA A 268 30.39 -4.66 13.30
N ALA A 269 31.24 -5.19 12.40
CA ALA A 269 31.19 -4.93 10.96
C ALA A 269 29.90 -5.46 10.29
N ALA A 270 29.41 -6.64 10.69
CA ALA A 270 28.18 -7.21 10.16
C ALA A 270 26.92 -6.39 10.56
N ARG A 271 26.99 -5.62 11.64
CA ARG A 271 25.89 -4.75 12.10
C ARG A 271 25.71 -3.50 11.23
N GLU A 272 26.79 -2.94 10.69
CA GLU A 272 26.73 -1.79 9.78
C GLU A 272 26.22 -2.19 8.38
N GLU A 273 26.56 -3.39 7.88
CA GLU A 273 26.12 -3.89 6.57
C GLU A 273 24.61 -4.16 6.49
N VAL A 274 23.96 -4.56 7.59
CA VAL A 274 22.51 -4.85 7.60
C VAL A 274 21.67 -3.60 7.40
N PHE A 275 22.12 -2.43 7.85
CA PHE A 275 21.35 -1.18 7.84
C PHE A 275 21.93 -0.11 6.90
N ALA A 276 22.97 -0.41 6.14
CA ALA A 276 23.48 0.44 5.06
C ALA A 276 22.60 0.30 3.80
#